data_2dc9f7a1d2f6b97cdac376c63538755f
#
_entry.id   2dc9f7a1d2f6b97cdac376c63538755f
#
_cell.length_a   1.000
_cell.length_b   1.000
_cell.length_c   1.000
_cell.angle_alpha   90.00
_cell.angle_beta   90.00
_cell.angle_gamma   90.00
#
_symmetry.space_group_name_H-M   'P 1'
#
loop_
_entity.id
_entity.type
_entity.pdbx_description
1 polymer ?
#
loop_
_entity_poly.entity_id
_entity_poly.type
_entity_poly.pdbx_seq_one_letter_code
_entity_poly.pdbx_strand_id
1 'polypeptide(L)'
;MTKILYVEDNEDNVYMLSRRLKRKGFEIVIAVDGEQGVEMASSEKPDLILMDLSLPKMDGWTATKHIKSNDKLKSIPIIALSAHAMEEHKQRALDSGCNCLLYTSDAADEGL
;
A
#
# COMPACT_ATOMS: atom_id res chain seq x y z
N MET A 1 0.34 -9.35 -17.09
CA MET A 1 0.30 -7.96 -16.62
C MET A 1 0.42 -7.94 -15.11
N THR A 2 1.27 -7.07 -14.58
CA THR A 2 1.44 -6.96 -13.14
C THR A 2 0.21 -6.34 -12.50
N LYS A 3 -0.33 -7.00 -11.49
CA LYS A 3 -1.49 -6.52 -10.76
C LYS A 3 -1.02 -5.90 -9.44
N ILE A 4 -1.44 -4.66 -9.19
CA ILE A 4 -1.10 -3.93 -7.97
C ILE A 4 -2.38 -3.68 -7.18
N LEU A 5 -2.36 -4.08 -5.91
CA LEU A 5 -3.43 -3.73 -4.97
C LEU A 5 -3.00 -2.44 -4.27
N TYR A 6 -3.77 -1.39 -4.44
CA TYR A 6 -3.50 -0.10 -3.82
C TYR A 6 -4.53 0.14 -2.73
N VAL A 7 -4.07 0.21 -1.48
CA VAL A 7 -4.94 0.39 -0.31
C VAL A 7 -4.86 1.84 0.12
N GLU A 8 -5.93 2.59 -0.14
CA GLU A 8 -5.98 4.03 0.07
C GLU A 8 -7.43 4.49 0.19
N ASP A 9 -7.73 5.33 1.17
CA ASP A 9 -9.08 5.84 1.39
C ASP A 9 -9.35 7.20 0.74
N ASN A 10 -8.30 7.93 0.38
CA ASN A 10 -8.44 9.25 -0.22
C ASN A 10 -8.64 9.14 -1.72
N GLU A 11 -9.82 9.56 -2.20
CA GLU A 11 -10.17 9.45 -3.61
C GLU A 11 -9.22 10.19 -4.55
N ASP A 12 -8.72 11.35 -4.14
CA ASP A 12 -7.79 12.12 -4.95
C ASP A 12 -6.47 11.39 -5.12
N ASN A 13 -5.97 10.80 -4.04
CA ASN A 13 -4.73 10.02 -4.10
C ASN A 13 -4.91 8.80 -4.97
N VAL A 14 -6.04 8.11 -4.84
CA VAL A 14 -6.36 6.94 -5.66
C VAL A 14 -6.37 7.34 -7.13
N TYR A 15 -7.05 8.42 -7.46
CA TYR A 15 -7.16 8.88 -8.84
C TYR A 15 -5.79 9.18 -9.45
N MET A 16 -4.98 9.98 -8.75
CA MET A 16 -3.68 10.38 -9.25
C MET A 16 -2.72 9.22 -9.46
N LEU A 17 -2.55 8.40 -8.44
CA LEU A 17 -1.58 7.32 -8.52
C LEU A 17 -2.03 6.21 -9.45
N SER A 18 -3.31 5.83 -9.39
CA SER A 18 -3.86 4.80 -10.27
C SER A 18 -3.68 5.17 -11.73
N ARG A 19 -3.93 6.42 -12.06
CA ARG A 19 -3.78 6.91 -13.42
C ARG A 19 -2.36 6.79 -13.92
N ARG A 20 -1.39 7.15 -13.07
CA ARG A 20 0.03 7.05 -13.42
C ARG A 20 0.45 5.60 -13.63
N LEU A 21 0.00 4.72 -12.76
CA LEU A 21 0.38 3.31 -12.84
C LEU A 21 -0.27 2.62 -14.05
N LYS A 22 -1.51 2.96 -14.35
CA LYS A 22 -2.18 2.39 -15.52
C LYS A 22 -1.48 2.81 -16.81
N ARG A 23 -0.96 4.02 -16.87
CA ARG A 23 -0.20 4.49 -18.03
C ARG A 23 1.05 3.65 -18.27
N LYS A 24 1.61 3.09 -17.22
CA LYS A 24 2.80 2.25 -17.30
C LYS A 24 2.47 0.79 -17.56
N GLY A 25 1.20 0.46 -17.73
CA GLY A 25 0.79 -0.89 -18.10
C GLY A 25 0.41 -1.80 -16.93
N PHE A 26 0.28 -1.25 -15.73
CA PHE A 26 -0.12 -2.06 -14.57
C PHE A 26 -1.63 -2.17 -14.47
N GLU A 27 -2.08 -3.31 -13.94
CA GLU A 27 -3.48 -3.49 -13.57
C GLU A 27 -3.62 -3.06 -12.12
N ILE A 28 -4.59 -2.21 -11.82
CA ILE A 28 -4.76 -1.67 -10.47
C ILE A 28 -6.11 -2.07 -9.90
N VAL A 29 -6.09 -2.62 -8.67
CA VAL A 29 -7.30 -2.87 -7.90
C VAL A 29 -7.21 -2.03 -6.63
N ILE A 30 -8.32 -1.51 -6.16
CA ILE A 30 -8.36 -0.54 -5.07
C ILE A 30 -9.08 -1.10 -3.86
N ALA A 31 -8.46 -0.95 -2.69
CA ALA A 31 -9.12 -1.21 -1.41
C ALA A 31 -9.18 0.13 -0.68
N VAL A 32 -10.30 0.39 -0.01
CA VAL A 32 -10.52 1.72 0.60
C VAL A 32 -10.21 1.76 2.11
N ASP A 33 -9.90 0.63 2.69
CA ASP A 33 -9.44 0.57 4.09
C ASP A 33 -8.59 -0.68 4.30
N GLY A 34 -8.03 -0.80 5.51
CA GLY A 34 -7.14 -1.90 5.83
C GLY A 34 -7.82 -3.27 5.81
N GLU A 35 -9.06 -3.35 6.28
CA GLU A 35 -9.81 -4.59 6.25
C GLU A 35 -10.02 -5.09 4.83
N GLN A 36 -10.47 -4.19 3.97
CA GLN A 36 -10.67 -4.52 2.57
C GLN A 36 -9.36 -4.89 1.90
N GLY A 37 -8.27 -4.21 2.29
CA GLY A 37 -6.94 -4.51 1.79
C GLY A 37 -6.53 -5.95 2.10
N VAL A 38 -6.74 -6.39 3.33
CA VAL A 38 -6.41 -7.77 3.72
C VAL A 38 -7.24 -8.76 2.92
N GLU A 39 -8.55 -8.51 2.81
CA GLU A 39 -9.43 -9.39 2.06
C GLU A 39 -9.05 -9.48 0.58
N MET A 40 -8.76 -8.34 -0.03
CA MET A 40 -8.41 -8.29 -1.45
C MET A 40 -7.02 -8.85 -1.74
N ALA A 41 -6.11 -8.79 -0.78
CA ALA A 41 -4.82 -9.46 -0.94
C ALA A 41 -5.01 -10.95 -1.17
N SER A 42 -6.02 -11.54 -0.53
CA SER A 42 -6.33 -12.96 -0.70
C SER A 42 -7.14 -13.21 -1.98
N SER A 43 -8.17 -12.40 -2.23
CA SER A 43 -9.08 -12.65 -3.35
C SER A 43 -8.51 -12.26 -4.71
N GLU A 44 -7.73 -11.19 -4.77
CA GLU A 44 -7.19 -10.68 -6.02
C GLU A 44 -5.80 -11.22 -6.36
N LYS A 45 -5.10 -11.74 -5.37
CA LYS A 45 -3.74 -12.29 -5.51
C LYS A 45 -2.82 -11.32 -6.28
N PRO A 46 -2.63 -10.10 -5.75
CA PRO A 46 -1.81 -9.11 -6.45
C PRO A 46 -0.34 -9.51 -6.45
N ASP A 47 0.40 -8.94 -7.39
CA ASP A 47 1.85 -9.13 -7.46
C ASP A 47 2.58 -8.18 -6.51
N LEU A 48 1.92 -7.08 -6.14
CA LEU A 48 2.50 -6.04 -5.30
C LEU A 48 1.37 -5.31 -4.57
N ILE A 49 1.64 -4.89 -3.34
CA ILE A 49 0.68 -4.11 -2.55
C ILE A 49 1.29 -2.75 -2.21
N LEU A 50 0.53 -1.69 -2.51
CA LEU A 50 0.86 -0.33 -2.07
C LEU A 50 -0.07 -0.04 -0.89
N MET A 51 0.50 0.15 0.29
CA MET A 51 -0.27 0.27 1.52
C MET A 51 -0.12 1.65 2.15
N ASP A 52 -1.20 2.42 2.19
CA ASP A 52 -1.23 3.67 2.93
C ASP A 52 -1.22 3.34 4.41
N LEU A 53 -0.39 4.05 5.17
CA LEU A 53 -0.26 3.81 6.61
C LEU A 53 -1.33 4.51 7.44
N SER A 54 -2.03 5.49 6.89
CA SER A 54 -3.01 6.30 7.60
C SER A 54 -4.45 5.96 7.24
N LEU A 55 -4.79 4.68 7.28
CA LEU A 55 -6.11 4.21 6.88
C LEU A 55 -7.13 4.23 8.01
N PRO A 56 -8.43 4.38 7.68
CA PRO A 56 -9.48 4.22 8.67
C PRO A 56 -9.70 2.75 9.02
N LYS A 57 -10.40 2.48 10.08
CA LYS A 57 -10.75 1.15 10.61
C LYS A 57 -9.51 0.35 10.99
N MET A 58 -8.83 -0.23 10.03
CA MET A 58 -7.59 -0.97 10.26
C MET A 58 -6.48 -0.20 9.55
N ASP A 59 -5.52 0.33 10.30
CA ASP A 59 -4.43 1.11 9.72
C ASP A 59 -3.48 0.22 8.90
N GLY A 60 -2.61 0.88 8.13
CA GLY A 60 -1.70 0.17 7.24
C GLY A 60 -0.70 -0.72 7.98
N TRP A 61 -0.31 -0.36 9.20
CA TRP A 61 0.60 -1.19 10.01
C TRP A 61 -0.04 -2.53 10.33
N THR A 62 -1.29 -2.47 10.84
CA THR A 62 -2.04 -3.66 11.22
C THR A 62 -2.36 -4.52 10.02
N ALA A 63 -2.80 -3.90 8.92
CA ALA A 63 -3.09 -4.63 7.70
C ALA A 63 -1.86 -5.36 7.18
N THR A 64 -0.69 -4.70 7.20
CA THR A 64 0.56 -5.32 6.77
C THR A 64 0.89 -6.53 7.62
N LYS A 65 0.73 -6.42 8.93
CA LYS A 65 0.99 -7.56 9.83
C LYS A 65 0.09 -8.74 9.52
N HIS A 66 -1.19 -8.48 9.27
CA HIS A 66 -2.13 -9.55 8.91
C HIS A 66 -1.72 -10.25 7.63
N ILE A 67 -1.34 -9.48 6.61
CA ILE A 67 -0.93 -10.06 5.33
C ILE A 67 0.35 -10.87 5.50
N LYS A 68 1.33 -10.32 6.21
CA LYS A 68 2.62 -11.01 6.40
C LYS A 68 2.54 -12.21 7.34
N SER A 69 1.49 -12.31 8.13
CA SER A 69 1.24 -13.46 8.99
C SER A 69 0.58 -14.62 8.26
N ASN A 70 0.07 -14.38 7.06
CA ASN A 70 -0.62 -15.40 6.28
C ASN A 70 0.39 -16.08 5.34
N ASP A 71 0.57 -17.38 5.53
CA ASP A 71 1.55 -18.15 4.75
C ASP A 71 1.34 -18.03 3.23
N LYS A 72 0.11 -17.85 2.80
CA LYS A 72 -0.20 -17.74 1.38
C LYS A 72 0.08 -16.35 0.83
N LEU A 73 0.13 -15.34 1.68
CA LEU A 73 0.24 -13.93 1.28
C LEU A 73 1.58 -13.30 1.64
N LYS A 74 2.33 -13.90 2.56
CA LYS A 74 3.54 -13.28 3.10
C LYS A 74 4.62 -13.01 2.06
N SER A 75 4.58 -13.69 0.93
CA SER A 75 5.56 -13.47 -0.14
C SER A 75 5.24 -12.28 -1.03
N ILE A 76 4.04 -11.72 -0.92
CA ILE A 76 3.66 -10.56 -1.71
C ILE A 76 4.40 -9.33 -1.17
N PRO A 77 5.19 -8.64 -1.99
CA PRO A 77 5.89 -7.45 -1.50
C PRO A 77 4.90 -6.32 -1.18
N ILE A 78 5.16 -5.64 -0.08
CA ILE A 78 4.33 -4.52 0.38
C ILE A 78 5.21 -3.28 0.46
N ILE A 79 4.80 -2.24 -0.25
CA ILE A 79 5.44 -0.93 -0.18
C ILE A 79 4.52 -0.03 0.63
N ALA A 80 5.00 0.42 1.79
CA ALA A 80 4.23 1.32 2.63
C ALA A 80 4.35 2.75 2.12
N LEU A 81 3.24 3.48 2.13
CA LEU A 81 3.20 4.88 1.71
C LEU A 81 2.90 5.74 2.93
N SER A 82 3.70 6.76 3.16
CA SER A 82 3.53 7.65 4.30
C SER A 82 3.75 9.10 3.90
N ALA A 83 2.95 9.99 4.47
CA ALA A 83 3.14 11.42 4.30
C ALA A 83 4.15 11.98 5.31
N HIS A 84 4.65 11.14 6.21
CA HIS A 84 5.58 11.54 7.28
C HIS A 84 6.92 10.84 7.10
N ALA A 85 7.96 11.61 6.83
CA ALA A 85 9.31 11.10 6.62
C ALA A 85 10.10 11.01 7.93
N MET A 86 9.51 10.49 8.98
CA MET A 86 10.16 10.36 10.29
C MET A 86 10.78 8.98 10.45
N GLU A 87 11.92 8.93 11.12
CA GLU A 87 12.59 7.66 11.38
C GLU A 87 11.69 6.66 12.12
N GLU A 88 10.85 7.15 13.03
CA GLU A 88 9.90 6.31 13.73
C GLU A 88 8.96 5.59 12.79
N HIS A 89 8.46 6.30 11.80
CA HIS A 89 7.54 5.73 10.82
C HIS A 89 8.24 4.70 9.96
N LYS A 90 9.47 4.99 9.57
CA LYS A 90 10.26 4.07 8.76
C LYS A 90 10.51 2.77 9.51
N GLN A 91 10.96 2.86 10.77
CA GLN A 91 11.24 1.68 11.57
C GLN A 91 9.98 0.88 11.83
N ARG A 92 8.89 1.57 12.13
CA ARG A 92 7.61 0.92 12.39
C ARG A 92 7.08 0.18 11.16
N ALA A 93 7.26 0.76 9.98
CA ALA A 93 6.85 0.12 8.74
C ALA A 93 7.64 -1.17 8.51
N LEU A 94 8.95 -1.11 8.71
CA LEU A 94 9.80 -2.29 8.55
C LEU A 94 9.46 -3.37 9.59
N ASP A 95 9.21 -2.97 10.83
CA ASP A 95 8.82 -3.89 11.90
C ASP A 95 7.49 -4.57 11.62
N SER A 96 6.59 -3.91 10.88
CA SER A 96 5.31 -4.49 10.49
C SER A 96 5.44 -5.51 9.39
N GLY A 97 6.58 -5.58 8.72
CA GLY A 97 6.82 -6.51 7.64
C GLY A 97 6.79 -5.91 6.26
N CYS A 98 6.72 -4.58 6.14
CA CYS A 98 6.80 -3.92 4.83
C CYS A 98 8.15 -4.15 4.20
N ASN A 99 8.18 -4.32 2.90
CA ASN A 99 9.42 -4.51 2.17
C ASN A 99 10.12 -3.18 1.90
N CYS A 100 9.35 -2.09 1.85
CA CYS A 100 9.89 -0.76 1.57
C CYS A 100 8.94 0.29 2.11
N LEU A 101 9.45 1.48 2.38
CA LEU A 101 8.65 2.63 2.77
C LEU A 101 8.92 3.75 1.79
N LEU A 102 7.86 4.27 1.17
CA LEU A 102 7.94 5.45 0.32
C LEU A 102 7.31 6.62 1.04
N TYR A 103 8.02 7.73 1.02
CA TYR A 103 7.52 8.97 1.56
C TYR A 103 6.76 9.71 0.46
N THR A 104 5.52 10.08 0.74
CA THR A 104 4.70 10.84 -0.20
C THR A 104 4.24 12.11 0.47
N SER A 105 4.29 13.23 -0.25
CA SER A 105 3.73 14.48 0.21
C SER A 105 3.34 15.30 -1.01
N ASP A 106 2.52 16.31 -0.79
CA ASP A 106 2.08 17.17 -1.88
C ASP A 106 3.26 17.87 -2.55
N ALA A 107 4.27 18.22 -1.75
CA ALA A 107 5.44 18.91 -2.26
C ALA A 107 6.40 18.00 -3.01
N ALA A 108 6.24 16.71 -2.88
CA ALA A 108 7.16 15.74 -3.47
C ALA A 108 6.68 15.21 -4.82
N ASP A 109 5.58 15.70 -5.33
CA ASP A 109 5.00 15.20 -6.57
C ASP A 109 5.96 15.26 -7.74
N GLU A 110 6.68 16.34 -7.85
CA GLU A 110 7.64 16.49 -8.95
C GLU A 110 8.84 15.59 -8.81
N GLY A 111 9.07 15.04 -7.65
CA GLY A 111 10.18 14.13 -7.40
C GLY A 111 9.91 12.70 -7.77
N LEU A 112 8.70 12.43 -8.18
CA LEU A 112 8.30 11.07 -8.54
C LEU A 112 8.32 10.84 -10.07
#